data_23617ad43be3e265ec0f701b0dceebc0
#
_entry.id   23617ad43be3e265ec0f701b0dceebc0
#
_cell.length_a   1.000
_cell.length_b   1.000
_cell.length_c   1.000
_cell.angle_alpha   90.00
_cell.angle_beta   90.00
_cell.angle_gamma   90.00
#
_symmetry.space_group_name_H-M   'P 1'
#
loop_
_entity.id
_entity.type
_entity.pdbx_description
1 polymer ?
#
loop_
_entity_poly.entity_id
_entity_poly.type
_entity_poly.pdbx_seq_one_letter_code
_entity_poly.pdbx_strand_id
1 'polypeptide(L)'
;MTDTSDPTDLIRNVMQTTQNYNAKVFQFAAANSKATLDYLSKLASTKSPSEIAELSTRHVREQSEALTRQARELTEIAQKLLPKAGR
;
A
#
# COMPACT_ATOMS: atom_id res chain seq x y z
N MET A 1 -2.55 24.36 -23.74
CA MET A 1 -1.90 23.05 -23.65
C MET A 1 -0.77 23.09 -22.65
N THR A 2 -0.71 22.08 -21.85
CA THR A 2 0.38 22.00 -20.88
C THR A 2 1.66 21.53 -21.55
N ASP A 3 2.67 22.31 -21.40
CA ASP A 3 3.98 21.97 -21.92
C ASP A 3 4.76 21.30 -20.81
N THR A 4 5.10 20.03 -21.01
CA THR A 4 5.81 19.28 -19.99
C THR A 4 7.21 19.80 -19.76
N SER A 5 7.70 20.67 -20.62
CA SER A 5 9.00 21.31 -20.41
C SER A 5 8.92 22.51 -19.48
N ASP A 6 7.72 22.93 -19.09
CA ASP A 6 7.57 24.02 -18.14
C ASP A 6 8.02 23.55 -16.76
N PRO A 7 9.07 24.16 -16.19
CA PRO A 7 9.58 23.74 -14.88
C PRO A 7 8.55 23.81 -13.77
N THR A 8 7.68 24.81 -13.83
CA THR A 8 6.66 24.97 -12.79
C THR A 8 5.67 23.81 -12.81
N ASP A 9 5.22 23.41 -14.00
CA ASP A 9 4.31 22.27 -14.12
C ASP A 9 4.97 20.98 -13.68
N LEU A 10 6.23 20.83 -14.03
CA LEU A 10 6.98 19.64 -13.67
C LEU A 10 7.13 19.52 -12.17
N ILE A 11 7.50 20.62 -11.50
CA ILE A 11 7.64 20.63 -10.04
C ILE A 11 6.32 20.35 -9.38
N ARG A 12 5.24 20.96 -9.85
CA ARG A 12 3.91 20.74 -9.29
C ARG A 12 3.51 19.28 -9.42
N ASN A 13 3.77 18.67 -10.56
CA ASN A 13 3.43 17.28 -10.80
C ASN A 13 4.21 16.35 -9.87
N VAL A 14 5.51 16.61 -9.69
CA VAL A 14 6.33 15.81 -8.80
C VAL A 14 5.84 15.92 -7.37
N MET A 15 5.56 17.14 -6.92
CA MET A 15 5.09 17.36 -5.56
C MET A 15 3.75 16.66 -5.32
N GLN A 16 2.83 16.77 -6.26
CA GLN A 16 1.52 16.16 -6.13
C GLN A 16 1.62 14.64 -6.10
N THR A 17 2.45 14.08 -6.96
CA THR A 17 2.64 12.63 -7.00
C THR A 17 3.29 12.13 -5.71
N THR A 18 4.26 12.89 -5.18
CA THR A 18 4.90 12.53 -3.94
C THR A 18 3.90 12.56 -2.79
N GLN A 19 3.03 13.56 -2.74
CA GLN A 19 2.00 13.63 -1.72
C GLN A 19 1.03 12.46 -1.82
N ASN A 20 0.65 12.09 -3.04
CA ASN A 20 -0.23 10.95 -3.26
C ASN A 20 0.42 9.65 -2.79
N TYR A 21 1.69 9.48 -3.08
CA TYR A 21 2.43 8.31 -2.63
C TYR A 21 2.46 8.22 -1.11
N ASN A 22 2.78 9.33 -0.46
CA ASN A 22 2.84 9.36 0.99
C ASN A 22 1.48 9.10 1.62
N ALA A 23 0.42 9.65 1.06
CA ALA A 23 -0.92 9.41 1.56
C ALA A 23 -1.29 7.92 1.46
N LYS A 24 -0.91 7.27 0.36
CA LYS A 24 -1.16 5.84 0.21
C LYS A 24 -0.37 5.02 1.22
N VAL A 25 0.88 5.39 1.48
CA VAL A 25 1.69 4.70 2.47
C VAL A 25 1.02 4.77 3.84
N PHE A 26 0.52 5.95 4.22
CA PHE A 26 -0.19 6.10 5.49
C PHE A 26 -1.47 5.29 5.53
N GLN A 27 -2.23 5.27 4.45
CA GLN A 27 -3.45 4.47 4.38
C GLN A 27 -3.15 2.98 4.55
N PHE A 28 -2.10 2.51 3.89
CA PHE A 28 -1.73 1.10 3.98
C PHE A 28 -1.23 0.75 5.37
N ALA A 29 -0.45 1.64 5.99
CA ALA A 29 0.01 1.41 7.36
C ALA A 29 -1.17 1.29 8.31
N ALA A 30 -2.16 2.16 8.17
CA ALA A 30 -3.35 2.10 9.01
C ALA A 30 -4.15 0.81 8.78
N ALA A 31 -4.32 0.43 7.51
CA ALA A 31 -5.05 -0.78 7.17
C ALA A 31 -4.32 -2.02 7.67
N ASN A 32 -3.00 -2.05 7.55
CA ASN A 32 -2.21 -3.18 8.00
C ASN A 32 -2.22 -3.29 9.51
N SER A 33 -2.18 -2.15 10.21
CA SER A 33 -2.28 -2.13 11.67
C SER A 33 -3.64 -2.64 12.12
N LYS A 34 -4.71 -2.22 11.45
CA LYS A 34 -6.05 -2.69 11.78
C LYS A 34 -6.15 -4.20 11.58
N ALA A 35 -5.62 -4.72 10.48
CA ALA A 35 -5.65 -6.14 10.22
C ALA A 35 -4.91 -6.93 11.30
N THR A 36 -3.78 -6.41 11.75
CA THR A 36 -3.00 -7.05 12.81
C THR A 36 -3.78 -7.04 14.13
N LEU A 37 -4.39 -5.91 14.47
CA LEU A 37 -5.17 -5.83 15.70
C LEU A 37 -6.37 -6.75 15.67
N ASP A 38 -7.06 -6.83 14.53
CA ASP A 38 -8.18 -7.75 14.37
C ASP A 38 -7.74 -9.20 14.54
N TYR A 39 -6.59 -9.54 13.96
CA TYR A 39 -6.03 -10.88 14.09
C TYR A 39 -5.71 -11.21 15.54
N LEU A 40 -5.04 -10.28 16.24
CA LEU A 40 -4.69 -10.50 17.64
C LEU A 40 -5.94 -10.63 18.50
N SER A 41 -6.97 -9.85 18.21
CA SER A 41 -8.21 -9.94 18.94
C SER A 41 -8.87 -11.30 18.76
N LYS A 42 -8.84 -11.83 17.55
CA LYS A 42 -9.40 -13.17 17.30
C LYS A 42 -8.60 -14.24 17.98
N LEU A 43 -7.27 -14.12 17.98
CA LEU A 43 -6.41 -15.07 18.70
C LEU A 43 -6.72 -15.07 20.17
N ALA A 44 -6.94 -13.89 20.76
CA ALA A 44 -7.20 -13.79 22.20
C ALA A 44 -8.48 -14.48 22.60
N SER A 45 -9.47 -14.56 21.70
CA SER A 45 -10.74 -15.19 22.00
C SER A 45 -10.79 -16.66 21.58
N THR A 46 -9.74 -17.20 21.02
CA THR A 46 -9.68 -18.56 20.51
C THR A 46 -8.92 -19.44 21.50
N LYS A 47 -9.43 -20.65 21.75
CA LYS A 47 -8.79 -21.59 22.66
C LYS A 47 -8.42 -22.90 22.01
N SER A 48 -8.78 -23.07 20.75
CA SER A 48 -8.51 -24.30 20.01
C SER A 48 -7.23 -24.18 19.22
N PRO A 49 -6.27 -25.12 19.38
CA PRO A 49 -5.04 -25.08 18.57
C PRO A 49 -5.30 -25.12 17.06
N SER A 50 -6.32 -25.87 16.64
CA SER A 50 -6.59 -25.93 15.20
C SER A 50 -7.16 -24.62 14.68
N GLU A 51 -7.96 -23.90 15.48
CA GLU A 51 -8.43 -22.60 15.11
C GLU A 51 -7.31 -21.59 15.05
N ILE A 52 -6.37 -21.67 15.98
CA ILE A 52 -5.20 -20.80 15.97
C ILE A 52 -4.40 -21.01 14.66
N ALA A 53 -4.21 -22.26 14.28
CA ALA A 53 -3.49 -22.56 13.05
C ALA A 53 -4.22 -22.02 11.83
N GLU A 54 -5.56 -22.17 11.79
CA GLU A 54 -6.35 -21.64 10.71
C GLU A 54 -6.27 -20.12 10.62
N LEU A 55 -6.42 -19.44 11.76
CA LEU A 55 -6.36 -17.99 11.81
C LEU A 55 -5.00 -17.49 11.36
N SER A 56 -3.93 -18.15 11.81
CA SER A 56 -2.59 -17.76 11.42
C SER A 56 -2.36 -17.92 9.92
N THR A 57 -2.78 -19.05 9.37
CA THR A 57 -2.63 -19.29 7.93
C THR A 57 -3.42 -18.29 7.11
N ARG A 58 -4.66 -18.02 7.54
CA ARG A 58 -5.48 -17.05 6.84
C ARG A 58 -4.89 -15.67 6.92
N HIS A 59 -4.41 -15.27 8.09
CA HIS A 59 -3.83 -13.95 8.28
C HIS A 59 -2.61 -13.75 7.38
N VAL A 60 -1.72 -14.74 7.35
CA VAL A 60 -0.52 -14.65 6.52
C VAL A 60 -0.89 -14.52 5.04
N ARG A 61 -1.86 -15.32 4.60
CA ARG A 61 -2.28 -15.26 3.20
C ARG A 61 -2.91 -13.92 2.87
N GLU A 62 -3.82 -13.45 3.70
CA GLU A 62 -4.50 -12.17 3.45
C GLU A 62 -3.52 -11.02 3.49
N GLN A 63 -2.58 -11.06 4.42
CA GLN A 63 -1.58 -10.01 4.53
C GLN A 63 -0.64 -10.02 3.32
N SER A 64 -0.26 -11.20 2.87
CA SER A 64 0.59 -11.34 1.68
C SER A 64 -0.12 -10.78 0.44
N GLU A 65 -1.40 -11.09 0.29
CA GLU A 65 -2.18 -10.56 -0.84
C GLU A 65 -2.32 -9.05 -0.74
N ALA A 66 -2.56 -8.54 0.48
CA ALA A 66 -2.67 -7.11 0.68
C ALA A 66 -1.36 -6.40 0.34
N LEU A 67 -0.24 -6.95 0.80
CA LEU A 67 1.06 -6.35 0.52
C LEU A 67 1.37 -6.36 -0.98
N THR A 68 0.98 -7.40 -1.68
CA THR A 68 1.16 -7.47 -3.13
C THR A 68 0.36 -6.37 -3.83
N ARG A 69 -0.92 -6.21 -3.43
CA ARG A 69 -1.75 -5.15 -4.01
C ARG A 69 -1.19 -3.77 -3.69
N GLN A 70 -0.77 -3.57 -2.45
CA GLN A 70 -0.22 -2.29 -2.02
C GLN A 70 1.06 -1.95 -2.78
N ALA A 71 1.93 -2.92 -2.95
CA ALA A 71 3.15 -2.71 -3.71
C ALA A 71 2.85 -2.33 -5.15
N ARG A 72 1.85 -2.97 -5.74
CA ARG A 72 1.46 -2.66 -7.11
C ARG A 72 0.93 -1.24 -7.21
N GLU A 73 0.07 -0.84 -6.28
CA GLU A 73 -0.47 0.51 -6.29
C GLU A 73 0.60 1.56 -6.11
N LEU A 74 1.54 1.32 -5.20
CA LEU A 74 2.64 2.25 -4.98
C LEU A 74 3.54 2.34 -6.22
N THR A 75 3.76 1.21 -6.87
CA THR A 75 4.55 1.20 -8.09
C THR A 75 3.87 2.02 -9.18
N GLU A 76 2.56 1.90 -9.31
CA GLU A 76 1.82 2.67 -10.29
C GLU A 76 1.93 4.17 -10.04
N ILE A 77 1.86 4.57 -8.77
CA ILE A 77 2.02 5.98 -8.44
C ILE A 77 3.45 6.44 -8.75
N ALA A 78 4.44 5.64 -8.34
CA ALA A 78 5.84 6.00 -8.56
C ALA A 78 6.19 6.11 -10.03
N GLN A 79 5.56 5.31 -10.87
CA GLN A 79 5.82 5.37 -12.31
C GLN A 79 5.47 6.73 -12.91
N LYS A 80 4.58 7.46 -12.28
CA LYS A 80 4.24 8.80 -12.76
C LYS A 80 5.37 9.79 -12.60
N LEU A 81 6.36 9.47 -11.78
CA LEU A 81 7.56 10.29 -11.61
C LEU A 81 8.63 9.95 -12.61
N LEU A 82 8.51 8.84 -13.32
CA LEU A 82 9.54 8.40 -14.25
C LEU A 82 9.33 9.04 -15.61
N PRO A 83 10.41 9.40 -16.28
CA PRO A 83 10.31 9.92 -17.64
C PRO A 83 9.82 8.84 -18.58
N LYS A 84 9.07 9.26 -19.59
CA LYS A 84 8.59 8.33 -20.59
C LYS A 84 9.52 8.20 -21.78
N ALA A 85 10.67 8.79 -21.67
CA ALA A 85 11.56 8.95 -22.81
C ALA A 85 12.08 7.63 -23.37
N GLY A 86 12.05 6.60 -22.65
CA GLY A 86 12.54 5.32 -23.14
C GLY A 86 11.51 4.46 -23.82
N ARG A 87 10.31 4.99 -24.03
CA ARG A 87 9.19 4.17 -24.50
C ARG A 87 8.98 4.29 -25.95
#